data_228b579ec098f2bea8b5bcd369d26dbf
#
_entry.id   228b579ec098f2bea8b5bcd369d26dbf
#
_cell.length_a   1.000
_cell.length_b   1.000
_cell.length_c   1.000
_cell.angle_alpha   90.00
_cell.angle_beta   90.00
_cell.angle_gamma   90.00
#
_symmetry.space_group_name_H-M   'P 1'
#
loop_
_entity.id
_entity.type
_entity.pdbx_description
1 polymer ?
#
loop_
_entity_poly.entity_id
_entity_poly.type
_entity_poly.pdbx_seq_one_letter_code
_entity_poly.pdbx_strand_id
1 'polypeptide(L)'
;QNMAGDFKYTEDTINYYNREMMSSFSENTTTFQYLRRLNRLRREYSDLFTQGVQRELYYSHGDPVYAFSRRNEKNGNELICLFNNSASEQTRTITLNPGGASFTTGAQLTDLLNTDSVIQVQEGDVPNSRSITVTLPPNRAMMLTSGCPAEYHQPVYTQTRVIIHYDTGFGNTLSLRGDTLPLHWDFGQRCENVDAATWQFILERPVSGNLSFKVLLND
;
A
#
# COMPACT_ATOMS: atom_id res chain seq x y z
N GLN A 1 -8.80 6.52 -2.41
CA GLN A 1 -9.77 7.47 -2.94
C GLN A 1 -9.26 8.88 -2.68
N ASN A 2 -9.00 9.63 -3.74
CA ASN A 2 -8.54 11.02 -3.63
C ASN A 2 -9.76 11.90 -3.52
N MET A 3 -10.13 12.21 -2.32
CA MET A 3 -11.24 13.13 -2.04
C MET A 3 -10.65 14.41 -1.47
N ALA A 4 -10.86 15.51 -2.14
CA ALA A 4 -10.55 16.84 -1.66
C ALA A 4 -11.71 17.76 -2.06
N GLY A 5 -12.30 18.41 -1.10
CA GLY A 5 -13.35 19.36 -1.34
C GLY A 5 -13.92 19.90 -0.04
N ASP A 6 -14.32 21.14 -0.05
CA ASP A 6 -15.10 21.73 1.04
C ASP A 6 -16.51 21.17 0.99
N PHE A 7 -16.83 20.29 1.90
CA PHE A 7 -18.19 19.80 2.10
C PHE A 7 -19.04 20.93 2.70
N LYS A 8 -19.84 21.60 1.89
CA LYS A 8 -20.85 22.56 2.37
C LYS A 8 -22.15 21.84 2.64
N TYR A 9 -22.45 21.67 3.91
CA TYR A 9 -23.73 21.15 4.37
C TYR A 9 -24.79 22.24 4.18
N THR A 10 -25.80 22.01 3.33
CA THR A 10 -27.03 22.79 3.31
C THR A 10 -28.20 21.84 3.53
N GLU A 11 -29.20 22.26 4.34
CA GLU A 11 -30.33 21.40 4.75
C GLU A 11 -31.13 20.82 3.57
N ASP A 12 -31.13 21.48 2.42
CA ASP A 12 -31.87 21.05 1.23
C ASP A 12 -31.16 19.98 0.38
N THR A 13 -29.94 19.60 0.74
CA THR A 13 -29.09 18.72 -0.09
C THR A 13 -28.72 17.38 0.57
N ILE A 14 -29.35 17.06 1.69
CA ILE A 14 -29.01 15.90 2.55
C ILE A 14 -28.94 14.56 1.82
N ASN A 15 -29.67 14.37 0.73
CA ASN A 15 -29.77 13.07 0.07
C ASN A 15 -29.04 12.96 -1.27
N TYR A 16 -28.65 14.06 -1.91
CA TYR A 16 -28.05 14.04 -3.24
C TYR A 16 -26.54 14.22 -3.28
N TYR A 17 -25.94 14.79 -2.24
CA TYR A 17 -24.53 15.18 -2.22
C TYR A 17 -23.72 14.57 -1.08
N ASN A 18 -24.16 13.43 -0.54
CA ASN A 18 -23.45 12.72 0.53
C ASN A 18 -22.10 12.10 0.08
N ARG A 19 -21.75 12.25 -1.18
CA ARG A 19 -20.49 11.74 -1.71
C ARG A 19 -19.79 12.87 -2.45
N GLU A 20 -18.63 13.23 -1.95
CA GLU A 20 -17.75 14.11 -2.71
C GLU A 20 -17.38 13.45 -4.04
N MET A 21 -17.40 14.27 -5.08
CA MET A 21 -16.81 13.85 -6.35
C MET A 21 -15.30 13.72 -6.18
N MET A 22 -14.72 12.73 -6.79
CA MET A 22 -13.26 12.62 -6.82
C MET A 22 -12.68 13.85 -7.53
N SER A 23 -11.81 14.59 -6.84
CA SER A 23 -11.15 15.76 -7.41
C SER A 23 -10.03 15.38 -8.39
N SER A 24 -9.52 14.16 -8.29
CA SER A 24 -8.47 13.62 -9.16
C SER A 24 -8.61 12.11 -9.30
N PHE A 25 -8.38 11.62 -10.51
CA PHE A 25 -8.27 10.19 -10.83
C PHE A 25 -6.81 9.75 -10.95
N SER A 26 -5.86 10.57 -10.49
CA SER A 26 -4.45 10.26 -10.55
C SER A 26 -4.10 9.06 -9.67
N GLU A 27 -3.47 8.07 -10.29
CA GLU A 27 -2.92 6.91 -9.60
C GLU A 27 -1.63 7.23 -8.81
N ASN A 28 -1.07 8.42 -8.97
CA ASN A 28 0.19 8.84 -8.34
C ASN A 28 0.04 9.41 -6.95
N THR A 29 -1.17 9.48 -6.43
CA THR A 29 -1.37 9.96 -5.07
C THR A 29 -0.86 8.95 -4.06
N THR A 30 -0.31 9.42 -2.96
CA THR A 30 0.17 8.58 -1.85
C THR A 30 -0.91 7.60 -1.38
N THR A 31 -2.16 8.07 -1.29
CA THR A 31 -3.30 7.23 -0.88
C THR A 31 -3.57 6.10 -1.86
N PHE A 32 -3.59 6.40 -3.16
CA PHE A 32 -3.81 5.39 -4.20
C PHE A 32 -2.71 4.33 -4.16
N GLN A 33 -1.45 4.76 -4.14
CA GLN A 33 -0.29 3.86 -4.09
C GLN A 33 -0.30 2.99 -2.82
N TYR A 34 -0.69 3.55 -1.69
CA TYR A 34 -0.82 2.80 -0.45
C TYR A 34 -1.92 1.73 -0.54
N LEU A 35 -3.11 2.09 -1.02
CA LEU A 35 -4.21 1.14 -1.23
C LEU A 35 -3.86 0.05 -2.25
N ARG A 36 -3.18 0.42 -3.32
CA ARG A 36 -2.68 -0.53 -4.32
C ARG A 36 -1.73 -1.55 -3.69
N ARG A 37 -0.81 -1.10 -2.84
CA ARG A 37 0.10 -1.96 -2.08
C ARG A 37 -0.67 -2.92 -1.17
N LEU A 38 -1.62 -2.42 -0.40
CA LEU A 38 -2.46 -3.25 0.47
C LEU A 38 -3.24 -4.31 -0.33
N ASN A 39 -3.82 -3.92 -1.46
CA ASN A 39 -4.54 -4.86 -2.34
C ASN A 39 -3.61 -5.93 -2.94
N ARG A 40 -2.39 -5.55 -3.28
CA ARG A 40 -1.38 -6.50 -3.73
C ARG A 40 -1.02 -7.49 -2.63
N LEU A 41 -0.69 -7.02 -1.43
CA LEU A 41 -0.40 -7.87 -0.27
C LEU A 41 -1.57 -8.82 0.03
N ARG A 42 -2.81 -8.30 0.02
CA ARG A 42 -3.99 -9.13 0.23
C ARG A 42 -4.13 -10.26 -0.81
N ARG A 43 -3.76 -10.02 -2.05
CA ARG A 43 -3.80 -11.04 -3.11
C ARG A 43 -2.70 -12.09 -2.94
N GLU A 44 -1.49 -11.66 -2.61
CA GLU A 44 -0.33 -12.53 -2.52
C GLU A 44 -0.32 -13.39 -1.25
N TYR A 45 -0.80 -12.83 -0.15
CA TYR A 45 -1.02 -13.54 1.11
C TYR A 45 -2.48 -13.96 1.29
N SER A 46 -3.17 -14.25 0.18
CA SER A 46 -4.62 -14.53 0.20
C SER A 46 -4.99 -15.69 1.12
N ASP A 47 -4.15 -16.71 1.24
CA ASP A 47 -4.33 -17.84 2.14
C ASP A 47 -4.40 -17.40 3.62
N LEU A 48 -3.59 -16.41 4.03
CA LEU A 48 -3.63 -15.84 5.37
C LEU A 48 -4.84 -14.94 5.59
N PHE A 49 -5.19 -14.12 4.59
CA PHE A 49 -6.31 -13.19 4.71
C PHE A 49 -7.68 -13.86 4.61
N THR A 50 -7.80 -14.96 3.88
CA THR A 50 -9.08 -15.66 3.66
C THR A 50 -9.28 -16.90 4.51
N GLN A 51 -8.22 -17.64 4.79
CA GLN A 51 -8.26 -18.91 5.52
C GLN A 51 -7.52 -18.87 6.87
N GLY A 52 -6.70 -17.84 7.09
CA GLY A 52 -5.95 -17.72 8.34
C GLY A 52 -6.86 -17.46 9.54
N VAL A 53 -6.63 -18.20 10.62
CA VAL A 53 -7.29 -17.98 11.90
C VAL A 53 -6.69 -16.76 12.57
N GLN A 54 -7.52 -15.82 12.98
CA GLN A 54 -7.08 -14.63 13.71
C GLN A 54 -6.95 -14.95 15.18
N ARG A 55 -5.85 -14.52 15.79
CA ARG A 55 -5.60 -14.62 17.22
C ARG A 55 -5.05 -13.29 17.74
N GLU A 56 -5.65 -12.79 18.81
CA GLU A 56 -5.17 -11.61 19.51
C GLU A 56 -3.83 -11.93 20.17
N LEU A 57 -2.86 -11.04 20.00
CA LEU A 57 -1.52 -11.14 20.60
C LEU A 57 -1.31 -10.09 21.69
N TYR A 58 -1.84 -8.90 21.51
CA TYR A 58 -1.71 -7.81 22.46
C TYR A 58 -2.91 -6.89 22.42
N TYR A 59 -3.50 -6.71 23.60
CA TYR A 59 -4.52 -5.71 23.89
C TYR A 59 -4.41 -5.30 25.35
N SER A 60 -4.50 -4.01 25.62
CA SER A 60 -4.66 -3.47 26.98
C SER A 60 -5.60 -2.28 26.92
N HIS A 61 -6.53 -2.22 27.87
CA HIS A 61 -7.49 -1.12 27.91
C HIS A 61 -6.78 0.23 28.08
N GLY A 62 -7.05 1.17 27.20
CA GLY A 62 -6.40 2.49 27.19
C GLY A 62 -5.01 2.54 26.55
N ASP A 63 -4.43 1.40 26.15
CA ASP A 63 -3.20 1.35 25.38
C ASP A 63 -3.53 1.59 23.90
N PRO A 64 -2.81 2.51 23.20
CA PRO A 64 -3.05 2.78 21.80
C PRO A 64 -2.52 1.69 20.85
N VAL A 65 -1.81 0.70 21.37
CA VAL A 65 -1.25 -0.40 20.59
C VAL A 65 -2.20 -1.60 20.61
N TYR A 66 -2.40 -2.18 19.44
CA TYR A 66 -3.12 -3.42 19.26
C TYR A 66 -2.34 -4.35 18.33
N ALA A 67 -2.30 -5.65 18.66
CA ALA A 67 -1.66 -6.65 17.81
C ALA A 67 -2.46 -7.93 17.72
N PHE A 68 -2.50 -8.51 16.52
CA PHE A 68 -3.06 -9.84 16.27
C PHE A 68 -2.23 -10.59 15.23
N SER A 69 -2.31 -11.91 15.23
CA SER A 69 -1.79 -12.72 14.14
C SER A 69 -2.91 -13.35 13.30
N ARG A 70 -2.58 -13.66 12.07
CA ARG A 70 -3.37 -14.53 11.20
C ARG A 70 -2.49 -15.70 10.78
N ARG A 71 -2.91 -16.90 11.13
CA ARG A 71 -2.16 -18.12 10.85
C ARG A 71 -2.98 -19.08 10.03
N ASN A 72 -2.42 -19.60 8.97
CA ASN A 72 -2.96 -20.72 8.23
C ASN A 72 -2.50 -22.02 8.88
N GLU A 73 -3.43 -22.70 9.55
CA GLU A 73 -3.14 -23.95 10.29
C GLU A 73 -2.70 -25.11 9.39
N LYS A 74 -2.96 -25.03 8.08
CA LYS A 74 -2.62 -26.09 7.12
C LYS A 74 -1.15 -26.07 6.70
N ASN A 75 -0.61 -24.85 6.51
CA ASN A 75 0.78 -24.68 6.01
C ASN A 75 1.70 -24.02 7.04
N GLY A 76 1.17 -23.56 8.16
CA GLY A 76 1.92 -22.91 9.22
C GLY A 76 2.34 -21.47 8.93
N ASN A 77 1.98 -20.91 7.79
CA ASN A 77 2.26 -19.51 7.49
C ASN A 77 1.55 -18.58 8.48
N GLU A 78 2.22 -17.54 8.90
CA GLU A 78 1.69 -16.60 9.88
C GLU A 78 2.08 -15.16 9.54
N LEU A 79 1.13 -14.24 9.74
CA LEU A 79 1.28 -12.81 9.58
C LEU A 79 0.90 -12.13 10.89
N ILE A 80 1.78 -11.27 11.40
CA ILE A 80 1.50 -10.46 12.59
C ILE A 80 1.14 -9.04 12.14
N CYS A 81 0.00 -8.55 12.57
CA CYS A 81 -0.47 -7.20 12.31
C CYS A 81 -0.42 -6.40 13.61
N LEU A 82 0.21 -5.23 13.57
CA LEU A 82 0.36 -4.32 14.70
C LEU A 82 -0.12 -2.93 14.30
N PHE A 83 -0.71 -2.23 15.24
CA PHE A 83 -1.25 -0.89 15.05
C PHE A 83 -0.89 0.00 16.22
N ASN A 84 -0.50 1.24 15.94
CA ASN A 84 -0.39 2.31 16.89
C ASN A 84 -1.36 3.42 16.52
N ASN A 85 -2.39 3.62 17.33
CA ASN A 85 -3.42 4.64 17.13
C ASN A 85 -3.18 5.89 17.99
N SER A 86 -1.92 6.24 18.21
CA SER A 86 -1.55 7.46 18.94
C SER A 86 -0.66 8.37 18.08
N ALA A 87 -0.59 9.62 18.47
CA ALA A 87 0.28 10.63 17.87
C ALA A 87 1.74 10.54 18.32
N SER A 88 2.10 9.55 19.15
CA SER A 88 3.45 9.32 19.66
C SER A 88 3.96 7.93 19.30
N GLU A 89 5.27 7.78 19.23
CA GLU A 89 5.92 6.49 19.05
C GLU A 89 5.65 5.58 20.25
N GLN A 90 5.43 4.31 20.01
CA GLN A 90 5.13 3.31 21.04
C GLN A 90 6.05 2.10 20.88
N THR A 91 6.73 1.72 21.96
CA THR A 91 7.52 0.48 22.00
C THR A 91 6.80 -0.54 22.88
N ARG A 92 6.63 -1.77 22.37
CA ARG A 92 5.99 -2.88 23.09
C ARG A 92 6.72 -4.18 22.82
N THR A 93 6.79 -5.01 23.86
CA THR A 93 7.14 -6.42 23.71
C THR A 93 5.85 -7.23 23.59
N ILE A 94 5.71 -7.92 22.48
CA ILE A 94 4.53 -8.70 22.13
C ILE A 94 4.86 -10.18 22.25
N THR A 95 4.15 -10.87 23.14
CA THR A 95 4.28 -12.33 23.25
C THR A 95 3.58 -12.99 22.08
N LEU A 96 4.31 -13.82 21.36
CA LEU A 96 3.74 -14.64 20.29
C LEU A 96 3.08 -15.88 20.89
N ASN A 97 2.06 -16.40 20.22
CA ASN A 97 1.22 -17.48 20.74
C ASN A 97 2.04 -18.64 21.33
N PRO A 98 1.93 -18.93 22.63
CA PRO A 98 2.65 -20.06 23.24
C PRO A 98 2.23 -21.38 22.61
N GLY A 99 3.21 -22.17 22.20
CA GLY A 99 2.98 -23.48 21.56
C GLY A 99 2.35 -23.47 20.18
N GLY A 100 2.11 -22.29 19.60
CA GLY A 100 1.45 -22.15 18.31
C GLY A 100 2.08 -21.16 17.34
N ALA A 101 3.12 -20.42 17.73
CA ALA A 101 3.83 -19.54 16.84
C ALA A 101 4.57 -20.30 15.74
N SER A 102 4.43 -19.83 14.51
CA SER A 102 5.15 -20.40 13.36
C SER A 102 6.62 -20.00 13.34
N PHE A 103 7.00 -19.00 14.13
CA PHE A 103 8.34 -18.43 14.13
C PHE A 103 9.22 -19.05 15.19
N THR A 104 10.46 -19.35 14.85
CA THR A 104 11.49 -19.81 15.78
C THR A 104 12.27 -18.64 16.35
N THR A 105 12.85 -18.82 17.53
CA THR A 105 13.79 -17.85 18.10
C THR A 105 14.93 -17.58 17.12
N GLY A 106 15.30 -16.33 16.95
CA GLY A 106 16.30 -15.89 15.98
C GLY A 106 15.74 -15.62 14.58
N ALA A 107 14.51 -16.04 14.28
CA ALA A 107 13.89 -15.73 12.98
C ALA A 107 13.80 -14.22 12.76
N GLN A 108 14.01 -13.81 11.52
CA GLN A 108 13.85 -12.42 11.10
C GLN A 108 12.48 -12.24 10.44
N LEU A 109 11.73 -11.28 10.95
CA LEU A 109 10.44 -10.90 10.40
C LEU A 109 10.60 -9.55 9.68
N THR A 110 10.16 -9.51 8.42
CA THR A 110 10.18 -8.29 7.61
C THR A 110 8.81 -7.62 7.68
N ASP A 111 8.80 -6.29 7.84
CA ASP A 111 7.58 -5.51 7.71
C ASP A 111 7.21 -5.33 6.25
N LEU A 112 6.10 -5.94 5.83
CA LEU A 112 5.58 -5.84 4.46
C LEU A 112 5.11 -4.42 4.09
N LEU A 113 4.88 -3.55 5.07
CA LEU A 113 4.54 -2.14 4.85
C LEU A 113 5.77 -1.23 4.80
N ASN A 114 6.90 -1.69 5.37
CA ASN A 114 8.20 -1.01 5.32
C ASN A 114 9.33 -2.06 5.31
N THR A 115 9.70 -2.51 4.13
CA THR A 115 10.63 -3.64 3.93
C THR A 115 12.04 -3.41 4.46
N ASP A 116 12.42 -2.18 4.79
CA ASP A 116 13.69 -1.87 5.45
C ASP A 116 13.67 -2.18 6.96
N SER A 117 12.48 -2.44 7.51
CA SER A 117 12.31 -2.78 8.92
C SER A 117 12.29 -4.29 9.11
N VAL A 118 13.25 -4.80 9.87
CA VAL A 118 13.38 -6.21 10.23
C VAL A 118 13.37 -6.36 11.74
N ILE A 119 12.51 -7.23 12.24
CA ILE A 119 12.35 -7.52 13.66
C ILE A 119 12.82 -8.94 13.93
N GLN A 120 13.65 -9.13 14.95
CA GLN A 120 14.10 -10.46 15.35
C GLN A 120 13.19 -11.06 16.42
N VAL A 121 12.82 -12.32 16.22
CA VAL A 121 12.10 -13.12 17.22
C VAL A 121 13.02 -13.51 18.35
N GLN A 122 12.61 -13.24 19.57
CA GLN A 122 13.34 -13.50 20.82
C GLN A 122 12.67 -14.64 21.62
N GLU A 123 13.39 -15.19 22.61
CA GLU A 123 12.76 -16.00 23.66
C GLU A 123 11.75 -15.13 24.41
N GLY A 124 10.62 -15.72 24.76
CA GLY A 124 9.63 -15.05 25.60
C GLY A 124 9.88 -15.31 27.09
N ASP A 125 9.20 -14.56 27.93
CA ASP A 125 9.32 -14.64 29.40
C ASP A 125 8.75 -15.95 29.98
N VAL A 126 7.93 -16.65 29.21
CA VAL A 126 7.35 -17.95 29.60
C VAL A 126 8.08 -19.07 28.85
N PRO A 127 8.40 -20.19 29.52
CA PRO A 127 9.04 -21.34 28.86
C PRO A 127 8.32 -21.75 27.57
N ASN A 128 9.08 -21.93 26.49
CA ASN A 128 8.59 -22.25 25.15
C ASN A 128 7.73 -21.16 24.48
N SER A 129 7.68 -19.96 25.04
CA SER A 129 7.09 -18.79 24.36
C SER A 129 8.14 -18.05 23.56
N ARG A 130 7.69 -17.21 22.68
CA ARG A 130 8.50 -16.30 21.87
C ARG A 130 7.93 -14.91 21.94
N SER A 131 8.77 -13.93 21.74
CA SER A 131 8.36 -12.53 21.74
C SER A 131 9.03 -11.74 20.63
N ILE A 132 8.46 -10.60 20.33
CA ILE A 132 9.07 -9.57 19.49
C ILE A 132 9.00 -8.23 20.22
N THR A 133 10.06 -7.45 20.16
CA THR A 133 10.04 -6.07 20.61
C THR A 133 9.95 -5.17 19.40
N VAL A 134 8.91 -4.36 19.33
CA VAL A 134 8.61 -3.49 18.18
C VAL A 134 8.49 -2.05 18.63
N THR A 135 9.00 -1.15 17.79
CA THR A 135 8.81 0.29 17.92
C THR A 135 7.92 0.76 16.78
N LEU A 136 6.72 1.18 17.12
CA LEU A 136 5.67 1.58 16.19
C LEU A 136 5.63 3.11 16.09
N PRO A 137 5.93 3.70 14.93
CA PRO A 137 5.77 5.14 14.73
C PRO A 137 4.33 5.61 14.95
N PRO A 138 4.11 6.93 15.13
CA PRO A 138 2.77 7.50 15.32
C PRO A 138 1.81 7.16 14.19
N ASN A 139 0.57 6.76 14.51
CA ASN A 139 -0.49 6.46 13.53
C ASN A 139 -0.04 5.49 12.42
N ARG A 140 0.74 4.46 12.78
CA ARG A 140 1.27 3.47 11.84
C ARG A 140 0.80 2.07 12.14
N ALA A 141 0.78 1.28 11.07
CA ALA A 141 0.63 -0.17 11.13
C ALA A 141 1.92 -0.85 10.66
N MET A 142 2.16 -2.06 11.15
CA MET A 142 3.18 -2.98 10.66
C MET A 142 2.54 -4.32 10.32
N MET A 143 3.08 -5.00 9.31
CA MET A 143 2.66 -6.35 8.90
C MET A 143 3.90 -7.23 8.79
N LEU A 144 4.14 -8.03 9.82
CA LEU A 144 5.37 -8.81 9.97
C LEU A 144 5.15 -10.26 9.53
N THR A 145 6.05 -10.79 8.71
CA THR A 145 6.10 -12.21 8.36
C THR A 145 7.54 -12.65 8.11
N SER A 146 7.80 -13.97 8.21
CA SER A 146 9.07 -14.55 7.77
C SER A 146 9.03 -14.86 6.29
N GLY A 147 10.20 -14.86 5.64
CA GLY A 147 10.32 -15.29 4.25
C GLY A 147 9.67 -14.34 3.25
N CYS A 148 9.75 -13.02 3.50
CA CYS A 148 9.38 -12.01 2.51
C CYS A 148 10.17 -12.28 1.21
N PRO A 149 9.50 -12.50 0.07
CA PRO A 149 10.18 -12.66 -1.20
C PRO A 149 11.08 -11.46 -1.51
N ALA A 150 12.25 -11.70 -2.08
CA ALA A 150 13.22 -10.64 -2.39
C ALA A 150 12.65 -9.52 -3.25
N GLU A 151 11.64 -9.81 -4.06
CA GLU A 151 10.88 -8.86 -4.86
C GLU A 151 10.05 -7.85 -4.03
N TYR A 152 9.83 -8.12 -2.73
CA TYR A 152 9.21 -7.20 -1.79
C TYR A 152 10.19 -6.24 -1.12
N HIS A 153 11.48 -6.58 -1.13
CA HIS A 153 12.52 -5.74 -0.50
C HIS A 153 12.69 -4.39 -1.18
N GLN A 154 12.09 -4.18 -2.31
CA GLN A 154 11.84 -2.85 -2.89
C GLN A 154 10.65 -2.99 -3.85
N PRO A 155 9.54 -2.32 -3.68
CA PRO A 155 8.83 -1.87 -4.84
C PRO A 155 9.69 -0.73 -5.42
N VAL A 156 10.71 -1.05 -6.16
CA VAL A 156 11.22 -0.11 -7.15
C VAL A 156 10.07 0.00 -8.15
N TYR A 157 9.11 0.88 -7.85
CA TYR A 157 8.21 1.40 -8.86
C TYR A 157 9.09 2.25 -9.78
N THR A 158 9.86 1.62 -10.59
CA THR A 158 10.49 2.24 -11.74
C THR A 158 9.36 2.50 -12.72
N GLN A 159 8.71 3.62 -12.52
CA GLN A 159 7.75 4.16 -13.45
C GLN A 159 8.53 4.92 -14.51
N THR A 160 8.17 4.71 -15.75
CA THR A 160 8.59 5.64 -16.82
C THR A 160 7.53 6.72 -16.89
N ARG A 161 7.92 7.96 -16.62
CA ARG A 161 7.04 9.12 -16.72
C ARG A 161 7.38 9.90 -17.98
N VAL A 162 6.39 10.07 -18.84
CA VAL A 162 6.45 10.96 -20.00
C VAL A 162 5.82 12.29 -19.59
N ILE A 163 6.58 13.37 -19.60
CA ILE A 163 6.10 14.73 -19.31
C ILE A 163 6.07 15.49 -20.63
N ILE A 164 4.94 16.12 -20.92
CA ILE A 164 4.70 16.88 -22.12
C ILE A 164 4.35 18.30 -21.73
N HIS A 165 5.15 19.25 -22.18
CA HIS A 165 4.88 20.67 -22.01
C HIS A 165 4.22 21.22 -23.27
N TYR A 166 2.91 21.39 -23.20
CA TYR A 166 2.12 21.88 -24.31
C TYR A 166 0.81 22.49 -23.82
N ASP A 167 0.58 23.76 -24.10
CA ASP A 167 -0.71 24.41 -23.86
C ASP A 167 -1.70 24.01 -24.96
N THR A 168 -2.64 23.16 -24.61
CA THR A 168 -3.67 22.68 -25.54
C THR A 168 -4.84 23.67 -25.72
N GLY A 169 -4.93 24.68 -24.87
CA GLY A 169 -6.13 25.49 -24.72
C GLY A 169 -7.25 24.72 -23.98
N PHE A 170 -8.28 25.44 -23.60
CA PHE A 170 -9.41 24.90 -22.84
C PHE A 170 -10.22 23.86 -23.64
N GLY A 171 -10.57 22.77 -22.99
CA GLY A 171 -11.42 21.70 -23.55
C GLY A 171 -10.70 20.67 -24.41
N ASN A 172 -9.41 20.85 -24.68
CA ASN A 172 -8.61 19.89 -25.42
C ASN A 172 -7.89 18.89 -24.51
N THR A 173 -7.47 17.77 -25.06
CA THR A 173 -6.78 16.68 -24.35
C THR A 173 -5.61 16.16 -25.15
N LEU A 174 -4.58 15.68 -24.43
CA LEU A 174 -3.48 14.94 -25.07
C LEU A 174 -3.61 13.45 -24.81
N SER A 175 -3.22 12.69 -25.81
CA SER A 175 -3.11 11.23 -25.77
C SER A 175 -1.76 10.77 -26.30
N LEU A 176 -1.31 9.59 -25.87
CA LEU A 176 -0.13 8.93 -26.39
C LEU A 176 -0.49 7.65 -27.13
N ARG A 177 0.09 7.44 -28.30
CA ARG A 177 0.17 6.15 -28.98
C ARG A 177 1.62 5.69 -29.00
N GLY A 178 1.88 4.40 -28.95
CA GLY A 178 3.24 3.90 -28.91
C GLY A 178 3.37 2.39 -28.97
N ASP A 179 4.60 1.93 -28.94
CA ASP A 179 5.00 0.52 -29.10
C ASP A 179 5.02 -0.29 -27.79
N THR A 180 4.88 0.37 -26.66
CA THR A 180 5.06 -0.26 -25.34
C THR A 180 3.76 -0.24 -24.54
N LEU A 181 3.21 -1.39 -24.16
CA LEU A 181 1.99 -1.48 -23.36
C LEU A 181 2.08 -0.59 -22.09
N PRO A 182 1.00 0.12 -21.72
CA PRO A 182 -0.36 0.07 -22.28
C PRO A 182 -0.58 0.92 -23.55
N LEU A 183 0.47 1.53 -24.11
CA LEU A 183 0.35 2.26 -25.38
C LEU A 183 0.10 1.30 -26.54
N HIS A 184 -0.67 1.75 -27.53
CA HIS A 184 -0.96 1.08 -28.78
C HIS A 184 -0.86 2.08 -29.94
N TRP A 185 -0.56 1.60 -31.14
CA TRP A 185 -0.55 2.47 -32.32
C TRP A 185 -1.93 2.78 -32.88
N ASP A 186 -2.92 1.92 -32.58
CA ASP A 186 -4.26 2.01 -33.14
C ASP A 186 -5.18 2.98 -32.39
N PHE A 187 -4.91 3.22 -31.08
CA PHE A 187 -5.72 4.13 -30.25
C PHE A 187 -4.85 4.83 -29.22
N GLY A 188 -5.25 6.05 -28.86
CA GLY A 188 -4.53 6.87 -27.88
C GLY A 188 -4.88 6.54 -26.46
N GLN A 189 -3.87 6.54 -25.61
CA GLN A 189 -4.01 6.51 -24.14
C GLN A 189 -3.98 7.96 -23.63
N ARG A 190 -5.03 8.36 -22.94
CA ARG A 190 -5.19 9.74 -22.46
C ARG A 190 -4.12 10.12 -21.44
N CYS A 191 -3.50 11.27 -21.65
CA CYS A 191 -2.61 11.89 -20.67
C CYS A 191 -3.40 12.59 -19.56
N GLU A 192 -2.81 12.64 -18.39
CA GLU A 192 -3.32 13.44 -17.28
C GLU A 192 -2.85 14.90 -17.45
N ASN A 193 -3.77 15.84 -17.32
CA ASN A 193 -3.42 17.26 -17.26
C ASN A 193 -2.98 17.60 -15.84
N VAL A 194 -1.75 18.10 -15.68
CA VAL A 194 -1.17 18.48 -14.41
C VAL A 194 -1.42 19.95 -14.11
N ASP A 195 -1.25 20.79 -15.12
CA ASP A 195 -1.49 22.24 -15.06
C ASP A 195 -1.82 22.78 -16.46
N ALA A 196 -1.91 24.09 -16.62
CA ALA A 196 -2.33 24.76 -17.87
C ALA A 196 -1.51 24.33 -19.10
N ALA A 197 -0.26 23.95 -18.92
CA ALA A 197 0.64 23.61 -20.03
C ALA A 197 1.44 22.31 -19.81
N THR A 198 1.13 21.55 -18.76
CA THR A 198 1.88 20.32 -18.43
C THR A 198 0.93 19.13 -18.42
N TRP A 199 1.31 18.11 -19.14
CA TRP A 199 0.64 16.82 -19.23
C TRP A 199 1.58 15.72 -18.83
N GLN A 200 1.06 14.63 -18.24
CA GLN A 200 1.86 13.45 -17.92
C GLN A 200 1.17 12.17 -18.34
N PHE A 201 1.99 11.20 -18.71
CA PHE A 201 1.58 9.81 -18.88
C PHE A 201 2.55 8.90 -18.12
N ILE A 202 2.03 7.93 -17.39
CA ILE A 202 2.82 7.06 -16.55
C ILE A 202 2.69 5.63 -17.02
N LEU A 203 3.83 5.05 -17.37
CA LEU A 203 4.00 3.63 -17.61
C LEU A 203 4.38 3.00 -16.27
N GLU A 204 3.59 2.06 -15.79
CA GLU A 204 3.78 1.42 -14.49
C GLU A 204 4.96 0.44 -14.43
N ARG A 205 5.84 0.51 -15.37
CA ARG A 205 7.04 -0.32 -15.47
C ARG A 205 8.20 0.50 -16.03
N PRO A 206 9.45 0.14 -15.68
CA PRO A 206 10.59 0.71 -16.36
C PRO A 206 10.55 0.28 -17.81
N VAL A 207 10.77 1.21 -18.70
CA VAL A 207 11.07 0.90 -20.08
C VAL A 207 12.58 0.67 -20.19
N SER A 208 12.97 -0.57 -20.41
CA SER A 208 14.35 -0.90 -20.75
C SER A 208 14.52 -0.78 -22.25
N GLY A 209 15.29 0.19 -22.71
CA GLY A 209 15.52 0.46 -24.12
C GLY A 209 14.75 1.68 -24.65
N ASN A 210 14.48 1.69 -25.96
CA ASN A 210 13.80 2.80 -26.61
C ASN A 210 12.28 2.71 -26.40
N LEU A 211 11.66 3.82 -26.05
CA LEU A 211 10.21 4.00 -26.04
C LEU A 211 9.85 4.86 -27.27
N SER A 212 9.11 4.26 -28.22
CA SER A 212 8.61 5.00 -29.39
C SER A 212 7.16 5.38 -29.14
N PHE A 213 6.86 6.67 -29.24
CA PHE A 213 5.51 7.17 -29.05
C PHE A 213 5.22 8.40 -29.88
N LYS A 214 3.94 8.70 -30.06
CA LYS A 214 3.43 9.96 -30.61
C LYS A 214 2.50 10.62 -29.62
N VAL A 215 2.58 11.94 -29.56
CA VAL A 215 1.61 12.77 -28.84
C VAL A 215 0.54 13.24 -29.82
N LEU A 216 -0.70 13.08 -29.43
CA LEU A 216 -1.87 13.42 -30.24
C LEU A 216 -2.77 14.38 -29.47
N LEU A 217 -3.32 15.33 -30.20
CA LEU A 217 -4.30 16.28 -29.67
C LEU A 217 -5.71 15.76 -30.05
N ASN A 218 -6.57 15.57 -29.04
CA ASN A 218 -7.96 15.15 -29.20
C ASN A 218 -8.15 13.81 -29.97
N ASP A 219 -7.32 12.82 -29.64
CA ASP A 219 -7.41 11.47 -30.22
C ASP A 219 -8.36 10.56 -29.43
#